data_c1d47efe8be51a10f20a5756d4075e1b
#
_entry.id   c1d47efe8be51a10f20a5756d4075e1b
#
_cell.length_a   1.000
_cell.length_b   1.000
_cell.length_c   1.000
_cell.angle_alpha   90.00
_cell.angle_beta   90.00
_cell.angle_gamma   90.00
#
_symmetry.space_group_name_H-M   'P 1'
#
loop_
_entity.id
_entity.type
_entity.pdbx_description
1 polymer ?
#
loop_
_entity_poly.entity_id
_entity_poly.type
_entity_poly.pdbx_seq_one_letter_code
_entity_poly.pdbx_strand_id
1 'polypeptide(L)'
;LLASTFASEAIDINQYYSATSPITIVGATTGVKAKVIGIKAATTTSQPLLYIQYISTGSDLETNIFADDENIFADTAITHTTSYAINSNSATTHNLNAAQKGTAITAGNGVYFVRGTFVQMEEQTLVLDDASQIASGRIGFTITETLAAPEDDASLTDNATGSSNFAAKGAHRLKIDLVLTSLPIDSTSDDKFVEITRVSEGKVDSDARPTEYSVLGDTLARRTFDESGDYTVRPFQIDAREQISNRHKGTEFRDV
;
A
#
# COMPACT_ATOMS: atom_id res chain seq x y z
N LEU A 1 6.11 14.79 9.92
CA LEU A 1 5.55 16.15 9.76
C LEU A 1 6.61 17.10 9.25
N LEU A 2 6.26 17.93 8.28
CA LEU A 2 7.09 19.04 7.83
C LEU A 2 6.55 20.38 8.37
N ALA A 3 7.42 21.37 8.43
CA ALA A 3 6.97 22.77 8.54
C ALA A 3 6.12 23.12 7.30
N SER A 4 5.21 24.07 7.42
CA SER A 4 4.38 24.52 6.29
C SER A 4 5.14 25.39 5.28
N THR A 5 6.26 25.95 5.72
CA THR A 5 7.10 26.84 4.90
C THR A 5 8.59 26.49 5.04
N PHE A 6 9.35 26.72 3.98
CA PHE A 6 10.80 26.65 3.98
C PHE A 6 11.33 27.91 3.26
N ALA A 7 12.34 28.57 3.84
CA ALA A 7 12.89 29.82 3.30
C ALA A 7 11.82 30.87 2.96
N SER A 8 10.76 30.96 3.77
CA SER A 8 9.60 31.84 3.59
C SER A 8 8.67 31.48 2.41
N GLU A 9 8.87 30.34 1.78
CA GLU A 9 7.99 29.81 0.73
C GLU A 9 7.12 28.67 1.25
N ALA A 10 5.91 28.51 0.73
CA ALA A 10 5.07 27.36 1.03
C ALA A 10 5.67 26.09 0.43
N ILE A 11 5.71 25.01 1.21
CA ILE A 11 6.23 23.73 0.73
C ILE A 11 5.22 23.09 -0.24
N ASP A 12 5.66 22.81 -1.47
CA ASP A 12 4.92 21.92 -2.38
C ASP A 12 5.28 20.46 -2.07
N ILE A 13 4.44 19.82 -1.28
CA ILE A 13 4.67 18.44 -0.83
C ILE A 13 4.63 17.44 -1.98
N ASN A 14 3.94 17.74 -3.09
CA ASN A 14 3.84 16.83 -4.24
C ASN A 14 5.21 16.56 -4.87
N GLN A 15 6.17 17.48 -4.70
CA GLN A 15 7.53 17.32 -5.21
C GLN A 15 8.33 16.21 -4.50
N TYR A 16 7.89 15.79 -3.32
CA TYR A 16 8.55 14.74 -2.54
C TYR A 16 8.05 13.34 -2.84
N TYR A 17 7.06 13.18 -3.70
CA TYR A 17 6.49 11.89 -4.01
C TYR A 17 6.47 11.60 -5.51
N SER A 18 6.91 10.40 -5.86
CA SER A 18 6.77 9.84 -7.20
C SER A 18 6.37 8.37 -7.08
N ALA A 19 5.29 8.00 -7.77
CA ALA A 19 4.81 6.61 -7.77
C ALA A 19 5.76 5.65 -8.50
N THR A 20 6.52 6.16 -9.48
CA THR A 20 7.40 5.33 -10.31
C THR A 20 8.85 5.30 -9.83
N SER A 21 9.31 6.34 -9.14
CA SER A 21 10.68 6.47 -8.65
C SER A 21 10.64 7.07 -7.25
N PRO A 22 10.64 6.22 -6.21
CA PRO A 22 10.54 6.70 -4.84
C PRO A 22 11.73 7.58 -4.46
N ILE A 23 11.42 8.73 -3.88
CA ILE A 23 12.39 9.75 -3.49
C ILE A 23 12.96 9.40 -2.10
N THR A 24 14.28 9.52 -1.97
CA THR A 24 14.97 9.37 -0.68
C THR A 24 15.24 10.74 -0.07
N ILE A 25 14.84 10.92 1.18
CA ILE A 25 15.13 12.12 1.96
C ILE A 25 16.16 11.81 3.04
N VAL A 26 16.97 12.81 3.37
CA VAL A 26 18.07 12.70 4.33
C VAL A 26 18.01 13.88 5.28
N GLY A 27 18.14 13.62 6.58
CA GLY A 27 18.29 14.64 7.60
C GLY A 27 19.66 15.29 7.54
N ALA A 28 19.71 16.60 7.49
CA ALA A 28 20.96 17.35 7.37
C ALA A 28 21.81 17.26 8.64
N THR A 29 21.18 17.12 9.80
CA THR A 29 21.83 17.05 11.12
C THR A 29 22.07 15.60 11.54
N THR A 30 21.04 14.80 11.48
CA THR A 30 21.10 13.38 11.93
C THR A 30 21.77 12.46 10.92
N GLY A 31 21.67 12.76 9.62
CA GLY A 31 22.10 11.86 8.55
C GLY A 31 21.19 10.67 8.33
N VAL A 32 20.05 10.60 9.02
CA VAL A 32 19.03 9.55 8.86
C VAL A 32 18.47 9.61 7.44
N LYS A 33 18.28 8.42 6.83
CA LYS A 33 17.72 8.31 5.48
C LYS A 33 16.40 7.58 5.50
N ALA A 34 15.44 8.11 4.74
CA ALA A 34 14.15 7.50 4.58
C ALA A 34 13.64 7.63 3.14
N LYS A 35 12.91 6.63 2.69
CA LYS A 35 12.21 6.59 1.41
C LYS A 35 10.80 7.14 1.60
N VAL A 36 10.38 8.06 0.76
CA VAL A 36 9.00 8.57 0.78
C VAL A 36 8.09 7.58 0.04
N ILE A 37 7.07 7.11 0.74
CA ILE A 37 6.08 6.14 0.24
C ILE A 37 4.72 6.76 -0.01
N GLY A 38 4.48 7.97 0.47
CA GLY A 38 3.25 8.72 0.26
C GLY A 38 3.31 10.10 0.88
N ILE A 39 2.31 10.90 0.57
CA ILE A 39 2.22 12.29 1.04
C ILE A 39 0.79 12.64 1.46
N LYS A 40 0.66 13.60 2.33
CA LYS A 40 -0.61 14.25 2.65
C LYS A 40 -0.40 15.76 2.69
N ALA A 41 -1.15 16.48 1.87
CA ALA A 41 -1.06 17.94 1.81
C ALA A 41 -1.53 18.57 3.12
N ALA A 42 -0.98 19.75 3.42
CA ALA A 42 -1.44 20.55 4.54
C ALA A 42 -2.93 20.89 4.41
N THR A 43 -3.60 20.92 5.53
CA THR A 43 -4.97 21.46 5.64
C THR A 43 -4.96 22.70 6.54
N THR A 44 -6.11 23.32 6.74
CA THR A 44 -6.23 24.45 7.68
C THR A 44 -5.89 24.06 9.13
N THR A 45 -5.90 22.77 9.45
CA THR A 45 -5.70 22.23 10.82
C THR A 45 -4.53 21.27 10.93
N SER A 46 -3.91 20.86 9.81
CA SER A 46 -2.78 19.91 9.82
C SER A 46 -1.63 20.38 8.96
N GLN A 47 -0.41 20.11 9.42
CA GLN A 47 0.82 20.32 8.68
C GLN A 47 0.98 19.37 7.51
N PRO A 48 1.79 19.68 6.50
CA PRO A 48 2.13 18.75 5.43
C PRO A 48 2.87 17.53 6.00
N LEU A 49 2.57 16.35 5.48
CA LEU A 49 3.01 15.08 6.05
C LEU A 49 3.59 14.17 4.98
N LEU A 50 4.79 13.67 5.22
CA LEU A 50 5.40 12.62 4.42
C LEU A 50 5.24 11.28 5.12
N TYR A 51 4.73 10.30 4.42
CA TYR A 51 4.79 8.91 4.85
C TYR A 51 6.10 8.32 4.39
N ILE A 52 6.89 7.86 5.34
CA ILE A 52 8.27 7.45 5.09
C ILE A 52 8.55 6.06 5.62
N GLN A 53 9.46 5.38 4.96
CA GLN A 53 10.09 4.18 5.44
C GLN A 53 11.57 4.45 5.68
N TYR A 54 12.03 4.30 6.90
CA TYR A 54 13.44 4.48 7.23
C TYR A 54 14.30 3.41 6.55
N ILE A 55 15.42 3.84 5.94
CA ILE A 55 16.35 2.96 5.21
C ILE A 55 17.62 2.76 6.01
N SER A 56 18.15 3.81 6.63
CA SER A 56 19.36 3.74 7.43
C SER A 56 19.28 4.65 8.65
N THR A 57 20.04 4.27 9.67
CA THR A 57 20.32 5.10 10.84
C THR A 57 21.15 6.32 10.46
N GLY A 58 21.23 7.26 11.38
CA GLY A 58 22.03 8.47 11.26
C GLY A 58 23.54 8.20 11.20
N SER A 59 24.31 9.26 11.05
CA SER A 59 25.77 9.22 10.99
C SER A 59 26.42 8.74 12.30
N ASP A 60 25.72 8.83 13.42
CA ASP A 60 26.08 8.31 14.73
C ASP A 60 25.83 6.80 14.90
N LEU A 61 25.14 6.16 13.94
CA LEU A 61 24.70 4.75 13.95
C LEU A 61 23.69 4.41 15.06
N GLU A 62 23.22 5.39 15.82
CA GLU A 62 22.26 5.23 16.94
C GLU A 62 20.92 5.88 16.61
N THR A 63 20.95 7.10 16.06
CA THR A 63 19.73 7.84 15.71
C THR A 63 19.02 7.16 14.55
N ASN A 64 17.73 6.87 14.71
CA ASN A 64 16.94 6.13 13.73
C ASN A 64 15.68 6.86 13.27
N ILE A 65 15.47 8.09 13.71
CA ILE A 65 14.35 8.97 13.34
C ILE A 65 14.88 10.37 13.05
N PHE A 66 14.16 11.15 12.26
CA PHE A 66 14.45 12.58 12.06
C PHE A 66 14.23 13.36 13.35
N ALA A 67 15.08 14.35 13.59
CA ALA A 67 14.93 15.25 14.71
C ALA A 67 13.85 16.31 14.43
N ASP A 68 13.37 16.94 15.49
CA ASP A 68 12.51 18.11 15.39
C ASP A 68 13.34 19.30 14.89
N ASP A 69 12.72 20.16 14.05
CA ASP A 69 13.34 21.36 13.47
C ASP A 69 14.62 21.06 12.64
N GLU A 70 14.70 19.89 12.04
CA GLU A 70 15.82 19.46 11.22
C GLU A 70 15.60 19.80 9.74
N ASN A 71 16.60 20.36 9.09
CA ASN A 71 16.57 20.52 7.64
C ASN A 71 16.69 19.16 6.95
N ILE A 72 15.93 18.98 5.89
CA ILE A 72 15.99 17.77 5.05
C ILE A 72 16.30 18.14 3.61
N PHE A 73 16.97 17.23 2.93
CA PHE A 73 17.23 17.30 1.50
C PHE A 73 16.84 15.99 0.81
N ALA A 74 16.62 16.04 -0.49
CA ALA A 74 16.22 14.90 -1.29
C ALA A 74 17.32 14.49 -2.27
N ASP A 75 17.29 13.25 -2.71
CA ASP A 75 18.13 12.70 -3.78
C ASP A 75 17.70 13.15 -5.19
N THR A 76 16.69 13.99 -5.28
CA THR A 76 16.18 14.63 -6.49
C THR A 76 16.03 16.12 -6.27
N ALA A 77 15.98 16.89 -7.36
CA ALA A 77 15.69 18.32 -7.27
C ALA A 77 14.23 18.54 -6.84
N ILE A 78 14.03 19.42 -5.87
CA ILE A 78 12.72 19.79 -5.34
C ILE A 78 12.42 21.23 -5.75
N THR A 79 11.23 21.49 -6.26
CA THR A 79 10.81 22.83 -6.67
C THR A 79 9.55 23.24 -5.90
N HIS A 80 9.66 24.26 -5.07
CA HIS A 80 8.52 24.97 -4.51
C HIS A 80 8.19 26.15 -5.45
N THR A 81 8.31 27.38 -5.00
CA THR A 81 8.42 28.54 -5.89
C THR A 81 9.86 28.64 -6.41
N THR A 82 10.84 28.41 -5.53
CA THR A 82 12.27 28.31 -5.87
C THR A 82 12.66 26.85 -6.07
N SER A 83 13.62 26.59 -6.95
CA SER A 83 14.16 25.27 -7.23
C SER A 83 15.38 24.99 -6.37
N TYR A 84 15.34 23.88 -5.66
CA TYR A 84 16.42 23.39 -4.79
C TYR A 84 17.12 22.22 -5.48
N ALA A 85 18.43 22.30 -5.60
CA ALA A 85 19.23 21.28 -6.26
C ALA A 85 19.24 19.98 -5.45
N ILE A 86 19.62 18.88 -6.09
CA ILE A 86 19.86 17.59 -5.45
C ILE A 86 20.82 17.77 -4.26
N ASN A 87 20.49 17.13 -3.14
CA ASN A 87 21.24 17.22 -1.88
C ASN A 87 21.36 18.64 -1.28
N SER A 88 20.48 19.54 -1.66
CA SER A 88 20.34 20.84 -1.01
C SER A 88 19.11 20.83 -0.11
N ASN A 89 19.21 21.49 1.05
CA ASN A 89 18.07 21.61 1.97
C ASN A 89 16.87 22.20 1.24
N SER A 90 15.75 21.53 1.33
CA SER A 90 14.52 21.89 0.61
C SER A 90 13.29 21.95 1.51
N ALA A 91 13.35 21.40 2.71
CA ALA A 91 12.32 21.53 3.73
C ALA A 91 12.94 21.42 5.12
N THR A 92 12.12 21.72 6.14
CA THR A 92 12.45 21.53 7.55
C THR A 92 11.38 20.64 8.18
N THR A 93 11.76 19.74 9.04
CA THR A 93 10.84 18.97 9.86
C THR A 93 10.08 19.88 10.82
N HIS A 94 8.91 19.44 11.27
CA HIS A 94 8.13 20.22 12.23
C HIS A 94 8.90 20.35 13.56
N ASN A 95 8.72 21.48 14.25
CA ASN A 95 9.43 21.79 15.48
C ASN A 95 8.95 21.02 16.73
N LEU A 96 7.92 20.20 16.60
CA LEU A 96 7.36 19.38 17.67
C LEU A 96 6.84 18.06 17.09
N ASN A 97 7.35 16.96 17.62
CA ASN A 97 6.92 15.61 17.23
C ASN A 97 6.97 15.41 15.70
N ALA A 98 8.06 15.81 15.07
CA ALA A 98 8.26 15.72 13.62
C ALA A 98 8.11 14.27 13.12
N ALA A 99 8.67 13.32 13.87
CA ALA A 99 8.59 11.89 13.58
C ALA A 99 7.50 11.22 14.41
N GLN A 100 6.49 10.68 13.75
CA GLN A 100 5.41 9.93 14.38
C GLN A 100 5.29 8.54 13.71
N LYS A 101 4.65 7.60 14.39
CA LYS A 101 4.39 6.27 13.85
C LYS A 101 2.92 6.18 13.43
N GLY A 102 2.69 5.89 12.17
CA GLY A 102 1.38 5.60 11.62
C GLY A 102 1.21 4.12 11.30
N THR A 103 0.03 3.75 10.85
CA THR A 103 -0.29 2.40 10.35
C THR A 103 -0.47 2.46 8.85
N ALA A 104 0.32 1.67 8.12
CA ALA A 104 0.19 1.51 6.68
C ALA A 104 0.08 0.03 6.32
N ILE A 105 -0.59 -0.25 5.21
CA ILE A 105 -0.70 -1.58 4.64
C ILE A 105 -0.29 -1.53 3.16
N THR A 106 0.47 -2.52 2.72
CA THR A 106 0.92 -2.62 1.33
C THR A 106 0.33 -3.86 0.69
N ALA A 107 -0.32 -3.69 -0.46
CA ALA A 107 -0.70 -4.79 -1.34
C ALA A 107 0.38 -4.94 -2.41
N GLY A 108 1.04 -6.10 -2.45
CA GLY A 108 2.09 -6.38 -3.43
C GLY A 108 1.55 -6.45 -4.86
N ASN A 109 2.44 -6.31 -5.83
CA ASN A 109 2.10 -6.48 -7.23
C ASN A 109 1.62 -7.92 -7.50
N GLY A 110 0.67 -8.06 -8.41
CA GLY A 110 0.13 -9.38 -8.73
C GLY A 110 -1.05 -9.33 -9.69
N VAL A 111 -1.59 -10.50 -9.97
CA VAL A 111 -2.80 -10.66 -10.77
C VAL A 111 -3.95 -11.08 -9.85
N TYR A 112 -4.97 -10.26 -9.80
CA TYR A 112 -6.14 -10.46 -8.95
C TYR A 112 -7.34 -10.87 -9.80
N PHE A 113 -8.11 -11.85 -9.32
CA PHE A 113 -9.35 -12.25 -9.98
C PHE A 113 -10.52 -11.45 -9.40
N VAL A 114 -11.13 -10.61 -10.22
CA VAL A 114 -12.19 -9.70 -9.79
C VAL A 114 -13.31 -9.72 -10.83
N ARG A 115 -14.55 -9.95 -10.40
CA ARG A 115 -15.75 -9.95 -11.24
C ARG A 115 -15.62 -10.76 -12.53
N GLY A 116 -14.96 -11.91 -12.46
CA GLY A 116 -14.79 -12.78 -13.62
C GLY A 116 -13.61 -12.43 -14.53
N THR A 117 -12.80 -11.44 -14.16
CA THR A 117 -11.66 -10.96 -14.96
C THR A 117 -10.38 -10.98 -14.14
N PHE A 118 -9.26 -11.34 -14.79
CA PHE A 118 -7.93 -11.21 -14.20
C PHE A 118 -7.39 -9.79 -14.45
N VAL A 119 -7.07 -9.10 -13.38
CA VAL A 119 -6.56 -7.72 -13.41
C VAL A 119 -5.16 -7.71 -12.82
N GLN A 120 -4.19 -7.22 -13.60
CA GLN A 120 -2.84 -6.98 -13.11
C GLN A 120 -2.82 -5.67 -12.33
N MET A 121 -2.18 -5.68 -11.18
CA MET A 121 -2.04 -4.52 -10.31
C MET A 121 -0.57 -4.36 -9.89
N GLU A 122 -0.09 -3.15 -9.93
CA GLU A 122 1.19 -2.76 -9.35
C GLU A 122 1.07 -2.65 -7.81
N GLU A 123 2.20 -2.67 -7.12
CA GLU A 123 2.24 -2.50 -5.67
C GLU A 123 1.61 -1.18 -5.24
N GLN A 124 0.69 -1.23 -4.28
CA GLN A 124 0.04 -0.06 -3.70
C GLN A 124 0.18 -0.06 -2.19
N THR A 125 0.51 1.09 -1.62
CA THR A 125 0.58 1.30 -0.17
C THR A 125 -0.51 2.27 0.26
N LEU A 126 -1.29 1.87 1.26
CA LEU A 126 -2.35 2.66 1.86
C LEU A 126 -1.99 2.99 3.31
N VAL A 127 -2.06 4.25 3.67
CA VAL A 127 -1.92 4.69 5.06
C VAL A 127 -3.30 4.75 5.70
N LEU A 128 -3.47 4.03 6.80
CA LEU A 128 -4.74 3.93 7.52
C LEU A 128 -4.91 5.05 8.52
N ASP A 129 -3.82 5.42 9.20
CA ASP A 129 -3.81 6.50 10.17
C ASP A 129 -2.44 7.17 10.20
N ASP A 130 -2.42 8.49 10.29
CA ASP A 130 -1.22 9.31 10.19
C ASP A 130 -0.34 9.23 11.44
N ALA A 131 -0.94 9.05 12.61
CA ALA A 131 -0.27 9.16 13.90
C ALA A 131 -0.67 8.07 14.90
N SER A 132 -1.44 7.07 14.48
CA SER A 132 -1.90 5.99 15.35
C SER A 132 -1.39 4.63 14.87
N GLN A 133 -0.97 3.82 15.84
CA GLN A 133 -0.60 2.41 15.61
C GLN A 133 -1.77 1.46 15.82
N ILE A 134 -2.94 1.98 16.23
CA ILE A 134 -4.15 1.22 16.52
C ILE A 134 -5.28 1.49 15.53
N ALA A 135 -4.93 1.86 14.31
CA ALA A 135 -5.90 2.07 13.25
C ALA A 135 -6.76 0.83 13.02
N SER A 136 -8.02 1.04 12.72
CA SER A 136 -8.97 -0.03 12.45
C SER A 136 -9.74 0.28 11.17
N GLY A 137 -9.96 -0.74 10.34
CA GLY A 137 -10.68 -0.57 9.07
C GLY A 137 -10.78 -1.86 8.28
N ARG A 138 -11.69 -1.86 7.31
CA ARG A 138 -11.82 -2.88 6.27
C ARG A 138 -10.94 -2.47 5.10
N ILE A 139 -10.01 -3.34 4.70
CA ILE A 139 -9.04 -3.07 3.65
C ILE A 139 -9.38 -3.92 2.45
N GLY A 140 -9.41 -3.29 1.29
CA GLY A 140 -9.75 -3.99 0.06
C GLY A 140 -9.51 -3.14 -1.18
N PHE A 141 -9.89 -3.68 -2.31
CA PHE A 141 -9.82 -2.97 -3.57
C PHE A 141 -11.15 -2.34 -3.94
N THR A 142 -11.13 -1.06 -4.24
CA THR A 142 -12.22 -0.40 -4.97
C THR A 142 -12.03 -0.64 -6.46
N ILE A 143 -13.07 -1.17 -7.10
CA ILE A 143 -13.06 -1.51 -8.52
C ILE A 143 -13.59 -0.30 -9.30
N THR A 144 -12.78 0.18 -10.23
CA THR A 144 -13.17 1.22 -11.19
C THR A 144 -13.22 0.63 -12.58
N GLU A 145 -14.39 0.66 -13.19
CA GLU A 145 -14.63 0.19 -14.56
C GLU A 145 -14.83 1.41 -15.46
N THR A 146 -13.99 1.52 -16.47
CA THR A 146 -14.05 2.58 -17.48
C THR A 146 -13.98 2.01 -18.89
N LEU A 147 -14.49 2.75 -19.85
CA LEU A 147 -14.35 2.41 -21.27
C LEU A 147 -13.21 3.26 -21.84
N ALA A 148 -12.12 2.62 -22.26
CA ALA A 148 -11.10 3.26 -23.06
C ALA A 148 -11.57 3.35 -24.51
N ALA A 149 -11.66 4.56 -25.03
CA ALA A 149 -12.04 4.87 -26.40
C ALA A 149 -10.79 5.19 -27.24
N PRO A 150 -10.88 5.13 -28.58
CA PRO A 150 -9.77 5.54 -29.46
C PRO A 150 -9.32 7.00 -29.27
N GLU A 151 -10.15 7.84 -28.66
CA GLU A 151 -9.82 9.21 -28.28
C GLU A 151 -8.88 9.28 -27.09
N ASP A 152 -8.96 8.31 -26.18
CA ASP A 152 -8.16 8.23 -24.96
C ASP A 152 -6.87 7.45 -25.19
N ASP A 153 -6.90 6.47 -26.12
CA ASP A 153 -5.77 5.60 -26.41
C ASP A 153 -5.60 5.43 -27.93
N ALA A 154 -4.60 6.09 -28.48
CA ALA A 154 -4.28 6.04 -29.91
C ALA A 154 -3.94 4.62 -30.42
N SER A 155 -3.58 3.67 -29.55
CA SER A 155 -3.33 2.28 -29.93
C SER A 155 -4.60 1.55 -30.38
N LEU A 156 -5.78 2.10 -30.07
CA LEU A 156 -7.08 1.59 -30.50
C LEU A 156 -7.51 2.09 -31.89
N THR A 157 -6.64 2.80 -32.60
CA THR A 157 -6.87 3.20 -33.99
C THR A 157 -6.20 2.22 -34.95
N ASP A 158 -6.67 2.19 -36.21
CA ASP A 158 -6.06 1.36 -37.25
C ASP A 158 -4.65 1.87 -37.58
N ASN A 159 -3.67 1.00 -37.53
CA ASN A 159 -2.26 1.29 -37.80
C ASN A 159 -1.82 1.05 -39.25
N ALA A 160 -2.73 0.69 -40.16
CA ALA A 160 -2.45 0.39 -41.56
C ALA A 160 -2.05 1.65 -42.34
N THR A 161 -0.82 2.09 -42.16
CA THR A 161 -0.26 3.27 -42.85
C THR A 161 -0.34 3.10 -44.38
N GLY A 162 -0.87 4.11 -45.04
CA GLY A 162 -1.04 4.11 -46.53
C GLY A 162 -2.34 3.51 -47.03
N SER A 163 -3.24 3.05 -46.13
CA SER A 163 -4.59 2.64 -46.50
C SER A 163 -5.61 3.76 -46.24
N SER A 164 -6.79 3.65 -46.85
CA SER A 164 -7.90 4.58 -46.62
C SER A 164 -8.45 4.51 -45.20
N ASN A 165 -8.15 3.43 -44.47
CA ASN A 165 -8.62 3.20 -43.09
C ASN A 165 -7.59 3.59 -42.05
N PHE A 166 -6.44 4.16 -42.43
CA PHE A 166 -5.43 4.63 -41.47
C PHE A 166 -6.06 5.57 -40.45
N ALA A 167 -5.74 5.34 -39.18
CA ALA A 167 -6.28 6.05 -38.03
C ALA A 167 -7.82 5.96 -37.85
N ALA A 168 -8.49 5.03 -38.52
CA ALA A 168 -9.90 4.77 -38.25
C ALA A 168 -10.08 4.29 -36.83
N LYS A 169 -11.16 4.75 -36.19
CA LYS A 169 -11.48 4.41 -34.79
C LYS A 169 -11.81 2.92 -34.64
N GLY A 170 -11.11 2.27 -33.75
CA GLY A 170 -11.35 0.87 -33.37
C GLY A 170 -12.43 0.69 -32.31
N ALA A 171 -12.55 -0.53 -31.81
CA ALA A 171 -13.51 -0.86 -30.76
C ALA A 171 -13.05 -0.34 -29.40
N HIS A 172 -14.01 0.08 -28.58
CA HIS A 172 -13.77 0.42 -27.19
C HIS A 172 -13.30 -0.80 -26.39
N ARG A 173 -12.51 -0.57 -25.34
CA ARG A 173 -12.02 -1.59 -24.40
C ARG A 173 -12.54 -1.32 -23.02
N LEU A 174 -12.96 -2.37 -22.34
CA LEU A 174 -13.21 -2.28 -20.90
C LEU A 174 -11.87 -2.23 -20.18
N LYS A 175 -11.67 -1.17 -19.40
CA LYS A 175 -10.53 -0.99 -18.48
C LYS A 175 -11.02 -1.16 -17.06
N ILE A 176 -10.36 -2.05 -16.32
CA ILE A 176 -10.66 -2.31 -14.91
C ILE A 176 -9.43 -1.94 -14.10
N ASP A 177 -9.58 -0.97 -13.21
CA ASP A 177 -8.52 -0.53 -12.30
C ASP A 177 -8.89 -0.93 -10.86
N LEU A 178 -7.90 -1.40 -10.11
CA LEU A 178 -8.02 -1.73 -8.69
C LEU A 178 -7.26 -0.71 -7.87
N VAL A 179 -7.95 -0.05 -6.94
CA VAL A 179 -7.37 0.94 -6.04
C VAL A 179 -7.48 0.43 -4.62
N LEU A 180 -6.34 0.29 -3.94
CA LEU A 180 -6.30 -0.09 -2.54
C LEU A 180 -6.94 1.00 -1.68
N THR A 181 -7.98 0.64 -0.94
CA THR A 181 -8.80 1.59 -0.17
C THR A 181 -9.12 1.01 1.20
N SER A 182 -9.35 1.88 2.18
CA SER A 182 -9.92 1.48 3.47
C SER A 182 -11.34 2.01 3.62
N LEU A 183 -12.19 1.20 4.21
CA LEU A 183 -13.53 1.58 4.65
C LEU A 183 -13.65 1.42 6.18
N PRO A 184 -14.51 2.20 6.84
CA PRO A 184 -14.82 1.96 8.24
C PRO A 184 -15.30 0.52 8.48
N ILE A 185 -15.03 -0.04 9.65
CA ILE A 185 -15.41 -1.43 9.99
C ILE A 185 -16.91 -1.65 9.83
N ASP A 186 -17.71 -0.65 10.18
CA ASP A 186 -19.18 -0.73 10.15
C ASP A 186 -19.78 -0.40 8.77
N SER A 187 -18.95 -0.12 7.77
CA SER A 187 -19.43 0.18 6.42
C SER A 187 -20.06 -1.05 5.76
N THR A 188 -21.23 -0.89 5.16
CA THR A 188 -21.93 -1.93 4.40
C THR A 188 -21.95 -1.67 2.90
N SER A 189 -21.24 -0.64 2.44
CA SER A 189 -21.21 -0.23 1.02
C SER A 189 -20.18 -1.06 0.25
N ASP A 190 -20.61 -2.20 -0.28
CA ASP A 190 -19.73 -3.20 -0.89
C ASP A 190 -19.87 -3.33 -2.42
N ASP A 191 -20.71 -2.55 -3.09
CA ASP A 191 -21.02 -2.73 -4.52
C ASP A 191 -19.79 -2.72 -5.43
N LYS A 192 -18.79 -1.88 -5.12
CA LYS A 192 -17.54 -1.75 -5.88
C LYS A 192 -16.30 -2.07 -5.04
N PHE A 193 -16.49 -2.59 -3.84
CA PHE A 193 -15.41 -2.86 -2.90
C PHE A 193 -15.27 -4.36 -2.66
N VAL A 194 -14.07 -4.88 -2.87
CA VAL A 194 -13.71 -6.27 -2.55
C VAL A 194 -12.80 -6.26 -1.34
N GLU A 195 -13.33 -6.70 -0.20
CA GLU A 195 -12.57 -6.82 1.03
C GLU A 195 -11.50 -7.90 0.93
N ILE A 196 -10.26 -7.57 1.28
CA ILE A 196 -9.15 -8.52 1.35
C ILE A 196 -8.88 -8.92 2.79
N THR A 197 -8.88 -7.93 3.69
CA THR A 197 -8.56 -8.15 5.10
C THR A 197 -9.18 -7.07 5.97
N ARG A 198 -9.20 -7.31 7.26
CA ARG A 198 -9.56 -6.32 8.28
C ARG A 198 -8.36 -6.02 9.14
N VAL A 199 -8.26 -4.78 9.54
CA VAL A 199 -7.33 -4.34 10.57
C VAL A 199 -8.15 -3.90 11.76
N SER A 200 -7.88 -4.47 12.91
CA SER A 200 -8.49 -4.10 14.18
C SER A 200 -7.40 -3.76 15.18
N GLU A 201 -7.46 -2.55 15.73
CA GLU A 201 -6.46 -2.07 16.70
C GLU A 201 -5.00 -2.22 16.23
N GLY A 202 -4.74 -1.94 14.94
CA GLY A 202 -3.41 -2.05 14.34
C GLY A 202 -2.94 -3.47 14.05
N LYS A 203 -3.79 -4.48 14.25
CA LYS A 203 -3.50 -5.89 13.94
C LYS A 203 -4.33 -6.34 12.75
N VAL A 204 -3.70 -7.07 11.84
CA VAL A 204 -4.41 -7.70 10.74
C VAL A 204 -5.23 -8.86 11.31
N ASP A 205 -6.53 -8.79 11.09
CA ASP A 205 -7.43 -9.89 11.38
C ASP A 205 -7.34 -10.87 10.21
N SER A 206 -6.95 -12.11 10.50
CA SER A 206 -6.73 -13.14 9.48
C SER A 206 -8.01 -13.75 8.91
N ASP A 207 -9.17 -13.38 9.44
CA ASP A 207 -10.46 -13.83 8.93
C ASP A 207 -10.87 -13.02 7.68
N ALA A 208 -10.06 -13.12 6.62
CA ALA A 208 -10.55 -12.89 5.29
C ALA A 208 -11.79 -13.78 5.07
N ARG A 209 -12.79 -13.28 4.34
CA ARG A 209 -14.01 -14.07 4.03
C ARG A 209 -13.63 -15.51 3.68
N PRO A 210 -14.21 -16.51 4.33
CA PRO A 210 -13.89 -17.89 4.05
C PRO A 210 -14.07 -18.15 2.55
N THR A 211 -13.11 -18.81 1.93
CA THR A 211 -13.21 -19.20 0.52
C THR A 211 -14.43 -20.08 0.34
N GLU A 212 -14.97 -20.21 -0.88
CA GLU A 212 -16.09 -21.13 -1.17
C GLU A 212 -15.79 -22.55 -0.70
N TYR A 213 -14.53 -22.98 -0.75
CA TYR A 213 -14.08 -24.28 -0.22
C TYR A 213 -14.16 -24.36 1.29
N SER A 214 -13.90 -23.29 2.02
CA SER A 214 -14.07 -23.23 3.48
C SER A 214 -15.54 -23.35 3.85
N VAL A 215 -16.44 -22.65 3.17
CA VAL A 215 -17.89 -22.76 3.36
C VAL A 215 -18.39 -24.17 3.05
N LEU A 216 -17.86 -24.79 1.99
CA LEU A 216 -18.17 -26.18 1.65
C LEU A 216 -17.66 -27.14 2.72
N GLY A 217 -16.44 -26.94 3.21
CA GLY A 217 -15.85 -27.71 4.31
C GLY A 217 -16.71 -27.65 5.57
N ASP A 218 -17.12 -26.46 6.00
CA ASP A 218 -18.00 -26.25 7.17
C ASP A 218 -19.38 -26.92 6.98
N THR A 219 -19.93 -26.82 5.77
CA THR A 219 -21.22 -27.44 5.45
C THR A 219 -21.14 -28.98 5.50
N LEU A 220 -20.05 -29.54 4.97
CA LEU A 220 -19.79 -30.97 5.03
C LEU A 220 -19.54 -31.45 6.46
N ALA A 221 -18.78 -30.70 7.25
CA ALA A 221 -18.52 -30.98 8.65
C ALA A 221 -19.83 -31.01 9.47
N ARG A 222 -20.70 -30.00 9.27
CA ARG A 222 -22.04 -29.97 9.91
C ARG A 222 -22.89 -31.20 9.51
N ARG A 223 -22.93 -31.52 8.23
CA ARG A 223 -23.67 -32.70 7.77
C ARG A 223 -23.13 -33.99 8.39
N THR A 224 -21.82 -34.15 8.44
CA THR A 224 -21.21 -35.32 9.09
C THR A 224 -21.57 -35.40 10.57
N PHE A 225 -21.57 -34.26 11.26
CA PHE A 225 -22.00 -34.18 12.66
C PHE A 225 -23.49 -34.53 12.82
N ASP A 226 -24.36 -33.99 11.96
CA ASP A 226 -25.81 -34.28 12.00
C ASP A 226 -26.14 -35.77 11.72
N GLU A 227 -25.34 -36.40 10.86
CA GLU A 227 -25.54 -37.81 10.49
C GLU A 227 -24.92 -38.81 11.49
N SER A 228 -23.73 -38.46 12.01
CA SER A 228 -22.92 -39.41 12.81
C SER A 228 -22.77 -39.00 14.27
N GLY A 229 -23.12 -37.77 14.64
CA GLY A 229 -22.88 -37.21 15.97
C GLY A 229 -21.39 -37.08 16.31
N ASP A 230 -21.09 -37.05 17.61
CA ASP A 230 -19.71 -37.03 18.08
C ASP A 230 -19.05 -38.39 17.89
N TYR A 231 -17.86 -38.41 17.28
CA TYR A 231 -17.05 -39.61 17.14
C TYR A 231 -15.61 -39.35 17.60
N THR A 232 -15.01 -40.41 18.15
CA THR A 232 -13.62 -40.34 18.62
C THR A 232 -12.68 -40.63 17.46
N VAL A 233 -11.84 -39.64 17.13
CA VAL A 233 -10.75 -39.83 16.17
C VAL A 233 -9.56 -40.44 16.90
N ARG A 234 -8.94 -41.48 16.30
CA ARG A 234 -7.68 -42.00 16.85
C ARG A 234 -6.62 -40.93 16.84
N PRO A 235 -5.85 -40.80 17.93
CA PRO A 235 -4.73 -39.84 17.93
C PRO A 235 -3.77 -40.17 16.79
N PHE A 236 -3.44 -39.18 15.99
CA PHE A 236 -2.41 -39.25 14.95
C PHE A 236 -1.07 -38.77 15.51
N GLN A 237 0.00 -39.34 15.02
CA GLN A 237 1.33 -38.90 15.42
C GLN A 237 1.72 -37.66 14.66
N ILE A 238 2.10 -36.63 15.39
CA ILE A 238 2.67 -35.41 14.82
C ILE A 238 4.20 -35.47 15.05
N ASP A 239 4.97 -35.49 13.98
CA ASP A 239 6.41 -35.49 14.02
C ASP A 239 6.92 -34.09 13.68
N ALA A 240 7.60 -33.44 14.63
CA ALA A 240 8.18 -32.12 14.44
C ALA A 240 9.56 -32.28 13.79
N ARG A 241 9.74 -31.78 12.58
CA ARG A 241 11.03 -31.81 11.87
C ARG A 241 11.56 -30.40 11.64
N GLU A 242 12.88 -30.27 11.66
CA GLU A 242 13.53 -29.01 11.29
C GLU A 242 13.34 -28.76 9.79
N GLN A 243 12.81 -27.60 9.44
CA GLN A 243 12.68 -27.20 8.03
C GLN A 243 14.07 -26.86 7.46
N ILE A 244 14.56 -27.68 6.54
CA ILE A 244 15.87 -27.52 5.86
C ILE A 244 15.73 -26.63 4.61
N SER A 245 14.92 -25.61 4.64
CA SER A 245 14.88 -24.64 3.55
C SER A 245 15.82 -23.47 3.85
N ASN A 246 16.74 -23.19 2.93
CA ASN A 246 17.75 -22.13 3.07
C ASN A 246 17.19 -20.70 3.22
N ARG A 247 15.88 -20.51 3.22
CA ARG A 247 15.24 -19.20 3.33
C ARG A 247 14.56 -18.92 4.67
N HIS A 248 14.11 -19.95 5.38
CA HIS A 248 13.52 -19.79 6.70
C HIS A 248 13.90 -20.98 7.58
N LYS A 249 14.48 -20.70 8.73
CA LYS A 249 14.62 -21.69 9.79
C LYS A 249 13.33 -21.69 10.60
N GLY A 250 12.54 -22.74 10.48
CA GLY A 250 11.30 -22.94 11.21
C GLY A 250 11.08 -24.40 11.50
N THR A 251 10.14 -24.71 12.39
CA THR A 251 9.73 -26.07 12.69
C THR A 251 8.51 -26.41 11.84
N GLU A 252 8.61 -27.43 11.01
CA GLU A 252 7.50 -27.97 10.22
C GLU A 252 6.90 -29.15 10.95
N PHE A 253 5.56 -29.17 11.10
CA PHE A 253 4.81 -30.30 11.60
C PHE A 253 4.25 -31.06 10.40
N ARG A 254 4.54 -32.36 10.31
CA ARG A 254 3.97 -33.24 9.29
C ARG A 254 3.15 -34.31 9.95
N ASP A 255 2.03 -34.58 9.33
CA ASP A 255 1.21 -35.76 9.60
C ASP A 255 1.95 -36.99 9.07
N VAL A 256 2.04 -38.05 9.85
CA VAL A 256 2.70 -39.31 9.49
C VAL A 256 1.66 -40.40 9.20
#